data_428295c4458ce6086514c4d2ddb77409
#
_entry.id   428295c4458ce6086514c4d2ddb77409
#
_cell.length_a   1.000
_cell.length_b   1.000
_cell.length_c   1.000
_cell.angle_alpha   90.00
_cell.angle_beta   90.00
_cell.angle_gamma   90.00
#
_symmetry.space_group_name_H-M   'P 1'
#
loop_
_entity.id
_entity.type
_entity.pdbx_description
1 polymer ?
#
loop_
_entity_poly.entity_id
_entity_poly.type
_entity_poly.pdbx_seq_one_letter_code
_entity_poly.pdbx_strand_id
1 'polypeptide(L)'
;MDNMNVIEGRHPAMCRVAASGRKKRSGRKAAADVGFLATIDRQIAELQEQQLFGRANGYLSARSSFGRFLAESGCGCRLESSQSDCGVDIRLSDVTAALISGYERWLRGNGVARNTMSFYMRELRAVFNRAARKYRLVAANPFADVYTGNDRTAKRNVNRNVVQRLINLDLSGSKGLEFAKDMFLFSFLTRGMPFVDIAYLRWGAIKGRTLTYCRHKTGQQIRQTLEPQAMKIIERWHVPGSDMVFPILDATLDEALLYRKYRSALSLHNKRLRQISEKLGDDVHLTSYVARHTWATLAWECDIPLFEISLALGHTSERTTRIYLDTMKYSRLDRHCRKVAKKFRFNSMQ
;
A
#
# COMPACT_ATOMS: atom_id res chain seq x y z
N MET A 1 -8.55 -24.20 52.46
CA MET A 1 -7.27 -24.14 53.18
C MET A 1 -6.26 -23.84 52.11
N ASP A 2 -6.06 -22.51 51.92
CA ASP A 2 -4.88 -21.66 52.21
C ASP A 2 -3.78 -21.83 51.16
N ASN A 3 -3.23 -20.86 50.52
CA ASN A 3 -3.07 -19.42 50.78
C ASN A 3 -2.66 -18.70 49.49
N MET A 4 -3.21 -17.53 49.28
CA MET A 4 -2.72 -16.46 48.43
C MET A 4 -1.35 -15.98 48.92
N ASN A 5 -0.42 -15.67 48.05
CA ASN A 5 0.66 -14.72 48.32
C ASN A 5 0.85 -13.78 47.15
N VAL A 6 0.38 -12.56 47.35
CA VAL A 6 0.65 -11.34 46.57
C VAL A 6 2.03 -10.86 46.97
N ILE A 7 2.93 -10.62 46.03
CA ILE A 7 4.17 -9.88 46.25
C ILE A 7 4.09 -8.55 45.55
N GLU A 8 3.85 -7.50 46.33
CA GLU A 8 4.04 -6.10 45.94
C GLU A 8 5.53 -5.79 45.85
N GLY A 9 6.01 -5.42 44.68
CA GLY A 9 7.36 -4.87 44.48
C GLY A 9 7.35 -3.34 44.51
N ARG A 10 7.86 -2.77 45.60
CA ARG A 10 8.04 -1.33 45.80
C ARG A 10 9.12 -0.76 44.90
N HIS A 11 8.83 0.33 44.18
CA HIS A 11 9.80 1.19 43.52
C HIS A 11 10.64 1.98 44.54
N PRO A 12 11.97 2.10 44.34
CA PRO A 12 12.76 3.04 45.14
C PRO A 12 12.65 4.46 44.57
N ALA A 13 12.37 5.39 45.48
CA ALA A 13 12.38 6.82 45.22
C ALA A 13 13.78 7.32 44.84
N MET A 14 13.95 7.89 43.64
CA MET A 14 15.16 8.60 43.26
C MET A 14 15.10 10.06 43.67
N CYS A 15 16.10 10.42 44.47
CA CYS A 15 16.44 11.73 44.94
C CYS A 15 16.51 12.79 43.83
N ARG A 16 15.78 13.89 43.95
CA ARG A 16 15.93 15.08 43.13
C ARG A 16 17.17 15.84 43.53
N VAL A 17 18.18 15.86 42.66
CA VAL A 17 19.24 16.88 42.71
C VAL A 17 18.85 18.00 41.76
N ALA A 18 18.59 19.18 42.29
CA ALA A 18 18.31 20.37 41.53
C ALA A 18 19.60 20.93 40.95
N ALA A 19 19.82 20.70 39.62
CA ALA A 19 20.81 21.42 38.86
C ALA A 19 20.14 22.58 38.13
N SER A 20 20.32 23.79 38.61
CA SER A 20 19.94 25.02 37.96
C SER A 20 20.82 25.29 36.74
N GLY A 21 20.50 24.64 35.62
CA GLY A 21 21.10 24.94 34.33
C GLY A 21 20.19 25.90 33.56
N ARG A 22 20.59 27.17 33.46
CA ARG A 22 20.03 28.15 32.51
C ARG A 22 20.08 27.57 31.07
N LYS A 23 19.01 26.89 30.63
CA LYS A 23 18.86 26.54 29.21
C LYS A 23 18.78 27.83 28.40
N LYS A 24 19.83 28.13 27.64
CA LYS A 24 19.81 29.11 26.57
C LYS A 24 18.56 28.84 25.72
N ARG A 25 17.64 29.81 25.68
CA ARG A 25 16.51 29.82 24.73
C ARG A 25 17.13 29.83 23.32
N SER A 26 17.22 28.65 22.69
CA SER A 26 17.49 28.56 21.25
C SER A 26 16.36 29.33 20.54
N GLY A 27 16.74 30.39 19.82
CA GLY A 27 15.80 31.27 19.15
C GLY A 27 14.80 30.46 18.32
N ARG A 28 13.51 30.58 18.63
CA ARG A 28 12.44 30.07 17.78
C ARG A 28 12.54 30.79 16.46
N LYS A 29 12.99 30.10 15.40
CA LYS A 29 12.83 30.62 14.03
C LYS A 29 11.37 31.02 13.87
N ALA A 30 11.11 32.24 13.45
CA ALA A 30 9.78 32.73 13.16
C ALA A 30 9.17 31.82 12.08
N ALA A 31 7.86 31.54 12.16
CA ALA A 31 7.15 30.73 11.18
C ALA A 31 7.34 31.21 9.73
N ALA A 32 7.67 32.50 9.57
CA ALA A 32 7.93 33.17 8.30
C ALA A 32 9.16 32.64 7.54
N ASP A 33 10.16 32.04 8.21
CA ASP A 33 11.43 31.64 7.57
C ASP A 33 11.57 30.14 7.36
N VAL A 34 10.50 29.35 7.60
CA VAL A 34 10.56 27.88 7.47
C VAL A 34 10.16 27.48 6.06
N GLY A 35 11.07 26.81 5.34
CA GLY A 35 10.81 26.24 4.03
C GLY A 35 9.82 25.08 4.09
N PHE A 36 8.89 25.04 3.15
CA PHE A 36 7.88 23.97 3.09
C PHE A 36 8.47 22.66 2.60
N LEU A 37 9.29 22.68 1.52
CA LEU A 37 10.00 21.49 1.04
C LEU A 37 10.97 20.96 2.10
N ALA A 38 11.75 21.84 2.74
CA ALA A 38 12.63 21.46 3.85
C ALA A 38 11.86 20.82 5.04
N THR A 39 10.61 21.24 5.25
CA THR A 39 9.74 20.62 6.25
C THR A 39 9.28 19.22 5.83
N ILE A 40 8.99 19.02 4.53
CA ILE A 40 8.66 17.69 3.99
C ILE A 40 9.90 16.78 4.10
N ASP A 41 11.08 17.25 3.73
CA ASP A 41 12.35 16.51 3.80
C ASP A 41 12.65 16.03 5.24
N ARG A 42 12.46 16.89 6.23
CA ARG A 42 12.57 16.52 7.65
C ARG A 42 11.58 15.42 8.04
N GLN A 43 10.33 15.53 7.55
CA GLN A 43 9.31 14.53 7.83
C GLN A 43 9.63 13.20 7.17
N ILE A 44 10.24 13.21 5.96
CA ILE A 44 10.73 12.01 5.29
C ILE A 44 11.82 11.34 6.13
N ALA A 45 12.80 12.11 6.62
CA ALA A 45 13.88 11.60 7.46
C ALA A 45 13.34 10.97 8.76
N GLU A 46 12.42 11.65 9.46
CA GLU A 46 11.77 11.12 10.67
C GLU A 46 11.05 9.77 10.40
N LEU A 47 10.38 9.63 9.24
CA LEU A 47 9.71 8.38 8.87
C LEU A 47 10.70 7.28 8.49
N GLN A 48 11.84 7.63 7.88
CA GLN A 48 12.89 6.67 7.56
C GLN A 48 13.56 6.13 8.83
N GLU A 49 13.84 6.99 9.81
CA GLU A 49 14.34 6.58 11.14
C GLU A 49 13.35 5.63 11.86
N GLN A 50 12.05 5.84 11.68
CA GLN A 50 11.01 4.96 12.18
C GLN A 50 10.78 3.71 11.31
N GLN A 51 11.59 3.47 10.29
CA GLN A 51 11.44 2.37 9.33
C GLN A 51 10.11 2.35 8.55
N LEU A 52 9.41 3.48 8.50
CA LEU A 52 8.15 3.65 7.79
C LEU A 52 8.36 4.04 6.31
N PHE A 53 9.23 3.29 5.63
CA PHE A 53 9.70 3.59 4.27
C PHE A 53 8.58 3.78 3.24
N GLY A 54 7.49 3.03 3.36
CA GLY A 54 6.32 3.17 2.47
C GLY A 54 5.67 4.54 2.56
N ARG A 55 5.53 5.09 3.79
CA ARG A 55 5.02 6.44 4.02
C ARG A 55 6.02 7.51 3.61
N ALA A 56 7.30 7.33 3.93
CA ALA A 56 8.37 8.21 3.50
C ALA A 56 8.40 8.36 1.97
N ASN A 57 8.25 7.27 1.23
CA ASN A 57 8.18 7.27 -0.24
C ASN A 57 6.94 8.02 -0.78
N GLY A 58 5.82 7.98 -0.07
CA GLY A 58 4.63 8.78 -0.40
C GLY A 58 4.93 10.28 -0.34
N TYR A 59 5.51 10.75 0.78
CA TYR A 59 5.93 12.14 0.92
C TYR A 59 7.01 12.54 -0.08
N LEU A 60 7.99 11.67 -0.36
CA LEU A 60 9.03 11.90 -1.36
C LEU A 60 8.42 12.12 -2.76
N SER A 61 7.44 11.31 -3.15
CA SER A 61 6.76 11.44 -4.44
C SER A 61 6.00 12.76 -4.56
N ALA A 62 5.26 13.16 -3.53
CA ALA A 62 4.54 14.44 -3.49
C ALA A 62 5.51 15.63 -3.48
N ARG A 63 6.58 15.54 -2.68
CA ARG A 63 7.66 16.54 -2.59
C ARG A 63 8.33 16.77 -3.94
N SER A 64 8.73 15.70 -4.63
CA SER A 64 9.39 15.78 -5.94
C SER A 64 8.47 16.37 -7.00
N SER A 65 7.18 16.03 -6.99
CA SER A 65 6.19 16.61 -7.90
C SER A 65 5.96 18.10 -7.63
N PHE A 66 5.81 18.49 -6.36
CA PHE A 66 5.60 19.88 -5.99
C PHE A 66 6.85 20.75 -6.23
N GLY A 67 8.05 20.20 -5.97
CA GLY A 67 9.33 20.87 -6.26
C GLY A 67 9.52 21.18 -7.75
N ARG A 68 9.12 20.25 -8.65
CA ARG A 68 9.12 20.52 -10.11
C ARG A 68 8.18 21.65 -10.47
N PHE A 69 6.96 21.64 -9.94
CA PHE A 69 6.01 22.73 -10.15
C PHE A 69 6.58 24.08 -9.72
N LEU A 70 7.19 24.18 -8.53
CA LEU A 70 7.80 25.42 -8.04
C LEU A 70 8.93 25.90 -8.96
N ALA A 71 9.76 24.99 -9.44
CA ALA A 71 10.86 25.31 -10.35
C ALA A 71 10.36 25.81 -11.71
N GLU A 72 9.34 25.16 -12.29
CA GLU A 72 8.80 25.51 -13.60
C GLU A 72 7.92 26.77 -13.57
N SER A 73 7.21 27.03 -12.47
CA SER A 73 6.33 28.19 -12.33
C SER A 73 7.03 29.46 -11.86
N GLY A 74 8.30 29.38 -11.48
CA GLY A 74 9.04 30.51 -10.89
C GLY A 74 8.50 30.97 -9.53
N CYS A 75 7.59 30.19 -8.91
CA CYS A 75 6.98 30.53 -7.61
C CYS A 75 7.90 30.23 -6.42
N GLY A 76 9.00 29.52 -6.63
CA GLY A 76 9.95 29.16 -5.59
C GLY A 76 11.01 30.25 -5.40
N CYS A 77 11.51 30.39 -4.18
CA CYS A 77 12.65 31.25 -3.85
C CYS A 77 13.82 30.40 -3.34
N ARG A 78 15.04 30.87 -3.51
CA ARG A 78 16.21 30.30 -2.83
C ARG A 78 16.13 30.66 -1.34
N LEU A 79 15.86 29.68 -0.48
CA LEU A 79 15.96 29.84 0.95
C LEU A 79 17.32 29.28 1.41
N GLU A 80 18.07 30.01 2.22
CA GLU A 80 19.38 29.56 2.76
C GLU A 80 19.32 28.27 3.55
N SER A 81 18.11 27.81 3.94
CA SER A 81 17.87 26.59 4.68
C SER A 81 17.56 25.37 3.80
N SER A 82 17.50 25.51 2.48
CA SER A 82 17.14 24.40 1.58
C SER A 82 18.36 23.54 1.25
N GLN A 83 18.45 22.35 1.82
CA GLN A 83 19.38 21.28 1.40
C GLN A 83 18.85 20.50 0.16
N SER A 84 17.96 21.11 -0.62
CA SER A 84 17.36 20.46 -1.80
C SER A 84 18.30 20.60 -3.01
N ASP A 85 18.47 19.52 -3.76
CA ASP A 85 19.30 19.45 -4.99
C ASP A 85 18.98 20.53 -6.03
N CYS A 86 17.77 21.10 -6.01
CA CYS A 86 17.35 22.16 -6.93
C CYS A 86 17.44 23.58 -6.34
N GLY A 87 17.78 23.74 -5.07
CA GLY A 87 17.93 25.03 -4.39
C GLY A 87 16.64 25.87 -4.31
N VAL A 88 15.49 25.34 -4.73
CA VAL A 88 14.20 26.04 -4.77
C VAL A 88 13.34 25.53 -3.62
N ASP A 89 12.80 26.44 -2.83
CA ASP A 89 11.82 26.15 -1.77
C ASP A 89 10.79 27.28 -1.71
N ILE A 90 9.75 27.13 -0.90
CA ILE A 90 8.77 28.18 -0.63
C ILE A 90 8.56 28.30 0.88
N ARG A 91 8.39 29.52 1.40
CA ARG A 91 8.08 29.71 2.82
C ARG A 91 6.73 29.08 3.15
N LEU A 92 6.63 28.51 4.35
CA LEU A 92 5.39 27.91 4.82
C LEU A 92 4.22 28.92 4.84
N SER A 93 4.49 30.20 5.11
CA SER A 93 3.52 31.31 5.06
C SER A 93 2.98 31.59 3.65
N ASP A 94 3.78 31.29 2.62
CA ASP A 94 3.49 31.62 1.22
C ASP A 94 2.75 30.45 0.50
N VAL A 95 2.52 29.35 1.21
CA VAL A 95 1.67 28.24 0.74
C VAL A 95 0.21 28.69 0.82
N THR A 96 -0.29 29.32 -0.22
CA THR A 96 -1.64 29.89 -0.31
C THR A 96 -2.59 28.98 -1.10
N ALA A 97 -3.91 29.21 -1.00
CA ALA A 97 -4.91 28.52 -1.79
C ALA A 97 -4.69 28.73 -3.31
N ALA A 98 -4.29 29.94 -3.71
CA ALA A 98 -3.98 30.25 -5.11
C ALA A 98 -2.79 29.42 -5.64
N LEU A 99 -1.73 29.25 -4.84
CA LEU A 99 -0.58 28.41 -5.19
C LEU A 99 -1.01 26.93 -5.34
N ILE A 100 -1.78 26.40 -4.39
CA ILE A 100 -2.22 25.00 -4.42
C ILE A 100 -3.18 24.75 -5.59
N SER A 101 -4.08 25.67 -5.91
CA SER A 101 -4.92 25.62 -7.11
C SER A 101 -4.08 25.70 -8.40
N GLY A 102 -3.00 26.50 -8.39
CA GLY A 102 -2.03 26.54 -9.48
C GLY A 102 -1.33 25.20 -9.70
N TYR A 103 -0.91 24.55 -8.62
CA TYR A 103 -0.33 23.22 -8.66
C TYR A 103 -1.33 22.16 -9.17
N GLU A 104 -2.59 22.21 -8.76
CA GLU A 104 -3.62 21.32 -9.29
C GLU A 104 -3.78 21.46 -10.81
N ARG A 105 -3.83 22.71 -11.32
CA ARG A 105 -3.91 22.99 -12.76
C ARG A 105 -2.67 22.48 -13.49
N TRP A 106 -1.47 22.68 -12.93
CA TRP A 106 -0.24 22.17 -13.50
C TRP A 106 -0.22 20.63 -13.59
N LEU A 107 -0.64 19.94 -12.53
CA LEU A 107 -0.77 18.47 -12.54
C LEU A 107 -1.75 18.00 -13.62
N ARG A 108 -2.88 18.68 -13.77
CA ARG A 108 -3.90 18.37 -14.79
C ARG A 108 -3.36 18.60 -16.21
N GLY A 109 -2.64 19.70 -16.42
CA GLY A 109 -1.97 20.02 -17.70
C GLY A 109 -0.90 18.99 -18.08
N ASN A 110 -0.24 18.38 -17.09
CA ASN A 110 0.73 17.30 -17.28
C ASN A 110 0.09 15.91 -17.37
N GLY A 111 -1.23 15.79 -17.52
CA GLY A 111 -1.92 14.52 -17.69
C GLY A 111 -1.93 13.61 -16.45
N VAL A 112 -1.65 14.14 -15.25
CA VAL A 112 -1.62 13.35 -14.01
C VAL A 112 -3.03 12.88 -13.66
N ALA A 113 -3.21 11.58 -13.44
CA ALA A 113 -4.49 10.99 -13.09
C ALA A 113 -5.07 11.59 -11.79
N ARG A 114 -6.38 11.80 -11.73
CA ARG A 114 -7.08 12.49 -10.63
C ARG A 114 -6.81 11.87 -9.25
N ASN A 115 -6.75 10.55 -9.14
CA ASN A 115 -6.40 9.89 -7.89
C ASN A 115 -4.94 10.12 -7.47
N THR A 116 -4.02 10.30 -8.42
CA THR A 116 -2.63 10.66 -8.14
C THR A 116 -2.53 12.11 -7.68
N MET A 117 -3.25 13.02 -8.32
CA MET A 117 -3.36 14.42 -7.86
C MET A 117 -3.90 14.49 -6.43
N SER A 118 -5.01 13.80 -6.16
CA SER A 118 -5.59 13.71 -4.82
C SER A 118 -4.62 13.13 -3.79
N PHE A 119 -3.83 12.12 -4.17
CA PHE A 119 -2.79 11.57 -3.32
C PHE A 119 -1.76 12.64 -2.96
N TYR A 120 -1.20 13.35 -3.93
CA TYR A 120 -0.23 14.43 -3.67
C TYR A 120 -0.82 15.53 -2.77
N MET A 121 -2.06 15.95 -3.04
CA MET A 121 -2.74 16.97 -2.22
C MET A 121 -2.91 16.52 -0.76
N ARG A 122 -3.25 15.25 -0.52
CA ARG A 122 -3.39 14.70 0.83
C ARG A 122 -2.04 14.68 1.57
N GLU A 123 -0.97 14.26 0.90
CA GLU A 123 0.37 14.20 1.51
C GLU A 123 0.87 15.61 1.87
N LEU A 124 0.78 16.56 0.94
CA LEU A 124 1.17 17.95 1.17
C LEU A 124 0.33 18.60 2.27
N ARG A 125 -0.99 18.40 2.27
CA ARG A 125 -1.90 18.90 3.31
C ARG A 125 -1.55 18.35 4.69
N ALA A 126 -1.20 17.07 4.78
CA ALA A 126 -0.83 16.44 6.05
C ALA A 126 0.43 17.08 6.66
N VAL A 127 1.46 17.35 5.83
CA VAL A 127 2.69 18.02 6.27
C VAL A 127 2.40 19.48 6.62
N PHE A 128 1.67 20.20 5.76
CA PHE A 128 1.31 21.60 6.01
C PHE A 128 0.57 21.75 7.36
N ASN A 129 -0.47 20.96 7.60
CA ASN A 129 -1.25 21.04 8.82
C ASN A 129 -0.42 20.73 10.09
N ARG A 130 0.54 19.81 9.99
CA ARG A 130 1.46 19.48 11.07
C ARG A 130 2.42 20.63 11.33
N ALA A 131 2.99 21.22 10.27
CA ALA A 131 3.88 22.36 10.35
C ALA A 131 3.16 23.62 10.88
N ALA A 132 1.98 23.93 10.37
CA ALA A 132 1.17 25.05 10.81
C ALA A 132 0.90 25.00 12.32
N ARG A 133 0.56 23.81 12.85
CA ARG A 133 0.40 23.61 14.30
C ARG A 133 1.71 23.77 15.06
N LYS A 134 2.81 23.18 14.57
CA LYS A 134 4.14 23.25 15.21
C LYS A 134 4.65 24.68 15.34
N TYR A 135 4.47 25.47 14.28
CA TYR A 135 4.95 26.85 14.19
C TYR A 135 3.87 27.89 14.57
N ARG A 136 2.67 27.45 14.97
CA ARG A 136 1.52 28.30 15.32
C ARG A 136 1.16 29.30 14.20
N LEU A 137 1.21 28.83 12.96
CA LEU A 137 0.83 29.63 11.82
C LEU A 137 -0.69 29.84 11.82
N VAL A 138 -1.11 31.10 11.88
CA VAL A 138 -2.52 31.48 11.70
C VAL A 138 -2.75 31.69 10.21
N ALA A 139 -3.10 30.64 9.50
CA ALA A 139 -3.40 30.68 8.06
C ALA A 139 -4.72 29.96 7.77
N ALA A 140 -5.46 30.45 6.78
CA ALA A 140 -6.55 29.71 6.20
C ALA A 140 -6.02 28.39 5.61
N ASN A 141 -6.85 27.34 5.59
CA ASN A 141 -6.45 26.06 5.01
C ASN A 141 -6.22 26.18 3.49
N PRO A 142 -4.98 26.13 2.97
CA PRO A 142 -4.72 26.32 1.55
C PRO A 142 -5.20 25.16 0.67
N PHE A 143 -5.63 24.05 1.31
CA PHE A 143 -6.12 22.84 0.64
C PHE A 143 -7.64 22.69 0.74
N ALA A 144 -8.39 23.75 1.09
CA ALA A 144 -9.84 23.67 1.27
C ALA A 144 -10.57 23.32 -0.03
N ASP A 145 -10.15 23.93 -1.13
CA ASP A 145 -10.88 23.90 -2.41
C ASP A 145 -10.32 22.85 -3.40
N VAL A 146 -9.32 22.06 -3.00
CA VAL A 146 -8.74 21.04 -3.89
C VAL A 146 -9.29 19.66 -3.60
N TYR A 147 -9.41 18.86 -4.67
CA TYR A 147 -9.90 17.50 -4.55
C TYR A 147 -8.94 16.58 -3.78
N THR A 148 -9.41 16.02 -2.70
CA THR A 148 -8.66 15.06 -1.86
C THR A 148 -9.37 13.72 -1.68
N GLY A 149 -10.39 13.45 -2.51
CA GLY A 149 -11.16 12.20 -2.52
C GLY A 149 -10.47 11.07 -3.26
N ASN A 150 -11.20 9.99 -3.47
CA ASN A 150 -10.78 8.84 -4.27
C ASN A 150 -11.87 8.53 -5.29
N ASP A 151 -11.55 8.67 -6.57
CA ASP A 151 -12.42 8.22 -7.64
C ASP A 151 -12.41 6.70 -7.74
N ARG A 152 -13.53 6.13 -8.11
CA ARG A 152 -13.61 4.71 -8.42
C ARG A 152 -12.80 4.42 -9.68
N THR A 153 -11.87 3.49 -9.58
CA THR A 153 -11.10 2.98 -10.71
C THR A 153 -11.71 1.68 -11.22
N ALA A 154 -11.69 1.49 -12.54
CA ALA A 154 -12.06 0.20 -13.13
C ALA A 154 -11.20 -0.91 -12.54
N LYS A 155 -11.86 -1.98 -12.07
CA LYS A 155 -11.15 -3.11 -11.47
C LYS A 155 -10.71 -4.07 -12.55
N ARG A 156 -9.45 -4.45 -12.46
CA ARG A 156 -8.81 -5.35 -13.41
C ARG A 156 -8.75 -6.76 -12.78
N ASN A 157 -9.89 -7.41 -12.69
CA ASN A 157 -9.92 -8.85 -12.45
C ASN A 157 -9.91 -9.57 -13.80
N VAL A 158 -9.40 -10.79 -13.82
CA VAL A 158 -9.47 -11.68 -14.96
C VAL A 158 -10.48 -12.80 -14.68
N ASN A 159 -11.07 -13.35 -15.72
CA ASN A 159 -12.04 -14.44 -15.58
C ASN A 159 -11.34 -15.79 -15.38
N ARG A 160 -12.15 -16.82 -15.03
CA ARG A 160 -11.67 -18.18 -14.82
C ARG A 160 -10.87 -18.75 -15.99
N ASN A 161 -11.29 -18.46 -17.21
CA ASN A 161 -10.63 -18.99 -18.42
C ASN A 161 -9.21 -18.42 -18.58
N VAL A 162 -9.00 -17.14 -18.27
CA VAL A 162 -7.68 -16.52 -18.27
C VAL A 162 -6.78 -17.15 -17.21
N VAL A 163 -7.29 -17.41 -16.01
CA VAL A 163 -6.52 -18.12 -14.96
C VAL A 163 -6.13 -19.51 -15.44
N GLN A 164 -7.05 -20.26 -16.09
CA GLN A 164 -6.75 -21.59 -16.61
C GLN A 164 -5.72 -21.54 -17.75
N ARG A 165 -5.81 -20.57 -18.66
CA ARG A 165 -4.80 -20.34 -19.72
C ARG A 165 -3.45 -19.98 -19.12
N LEU A 166 -3.40 -19.15 -18.08
CA LEU A 166 -2.17 -18.82 -17.37
C LEU A 166 -1.53 -20.06 -16.72
N ILE A 167 -2.31 -20.93 -16.09
CA ILE A 167 -1.82 -22.19 -15.50
C ILE A 167 -1.14 -23.04 -16.58
N ASN A 168 -1.79 -23.19 -17.73
CA ASN A 168 -1.34 -24.05 -18.84
C ASN A 168 -0.27 -23.40 -19.73
N LEU A 169 0.01 -22.09 -19.54
CA LEU A 169 0.97 -21.36 -20.36
C LEU A 169 2.38 -21.91 -20.15
N ASP A 170 2.99 -22.41 -21.23
CA ASP A 170 4.40 -22.80 -21.21
C ASP A 170 5.32 -21.58 -21.26
N LEU A 171 6.20 -21.49 -20.28
CA LEU A 171 7.21 -20.42 -20.12
C LEU A 171 8.59 -21.02 -19.85
N SER A 172 8.79 -22.31 -20.15
CA SER A 172 10.04 -23.07 -19.87
C SER A 172 11.29 -22.43 -20.43
N GLY A 173 11.16 -21.60 -21.50
CA GLY A 173 12.27 -20.81 -22.04
C GLY A 173 12.70 -19.60 -21.22
N SER A 174 12.01 -19.25 -20.11
CA SER A 174 12.32 -18.07 -19.32
C SER A 174 12.03 -18.27 -17.83
N LYS A 175 13.06 -18.63 -17.06
CA LYS A 175 12.99 -18.79 -15.60
C LYS A 175 12.37 -17.58 -14.91
N GLY A 176 12.60 -16.37 -15.44
CA GLY A 176 12.04 -15.14 -14.89
C GLY A 176 10.52 -15.00 -15.08
N LEU A 177 10.00 -15.42 -16.27
CA LEU A 177 8.56 -15.41 -16.51
C LEU A 177 7.87 -16.54 -15.75
N GLU A 178 8.48 -17.73 -15.67
CA GLU A 178 7.99 -18.83 -14.82
C GLU A 178 7.84 -18.38 -13.36
N PHE A 179 8.88 -17.75 -12.81
CA PHE A 179 8.83 -17.22 -11.45
C PHE A 179 7.69 -16.21 -11.27
N ALA A 180 7.52 -15.28 -12.21
CA ALA A 180 6.44 -14.30 -12.14
C ALA A 180 5.05 -14.95 -12.23
N LYS A 181 4.88 -15.96 -13.10
CA LYS A 181 3.66 -16.78 -13.17
C LYS A 181 3.37 -17.44 -11.83
N ASP A 182 4.36 -18.12 -11.27
CA ASP A 182 4.22 -18.87 -10.03
C ASP A 182 3.92 -17.94 -8.84
N MET A 183 4.52 -16.76 -8.76
CA MET A 183 4.20 -15.77 -7.72
C MET A 183 2.77 -15.22 -7.86
N PHE A 184 2.28 -15.02 -9.08
CA PHE A 184 0.88 -14.64 -9.32
C PHE A 184 -0.07 -15.76 -8.89
N LEU A 185 0.22 -17.00 -9.27
CA LEU A 185 -0.58 -18.17 -8.89
C LEU A 185 -0.53 -18.44 -7.39
N PHE A 186 0.63 -18.27 -6.75
CA PHE A 186 0.76 -18.37 -5.29
C PHE A 186 -0.10 -17.31 -4.60
N SER A 187 -0.04 -16.06 -5.05
CA SER A 187 -0.95 -15.02 -4.56
C SER A 187 -2.41 -15.43 -4.68
N PHE A 188 -2.82 -15.93 -5.84
CA PHE A 188 -4.19 -16.40 -6.08
C PHE A 188 -4.57 -17.55 -5.15
N LEU A 189 -3.75 -18.60 -5.04
CA LEU A 189 -3.98 -19.78 -4.20
C LEU A 189 -3.98 -19.46 -2.69
N THR A 190 -3.32 -18.37 -2.30
CA THR A 190 -3.28 -17.87 -0.92
C THR A 190 -4.28 -16.74 -0.66
N ARG A 191 -5.45 -16.82 -1.29
CA ARG A 191 -6.57 -15.88 -1.09
C ARG A 191 -6.21 -14.42 -1.42
N GLY A 192 -5.38 -14.23 -2.45
CA GLY A 192 -4.94 -12.90 -2.87
C GLY A 192 -3.92 -12.28 -1.94
N MET A 193 -2.97 -13.06 -1.41
CA MET A 193 -1.84 -12.55 -0.64
C MET A 193 -1.07 -11.51 -1.45
N PRO A 194 -0.90 -10.26 -0.97
CA PRO A 194 -0.19 -9.23 -1.70
C PRO A 194 1.28 -9.59 -1.94
N PHE A 195 1.85 -9.11 -3.04
CA PHE A 195 3.25 -9.37 -3.38
C PHE A 195 4.24 -8.91 -2.28
N VAL A 196 3.94 -7.86 -1.54
CA VAL A 196 4.74 -7.45 -0.38
C VAL A 196 4.77 -8.54 0.69
N ASP A 197 3.63 -9.13 1.02
CA ASP A 197 3.53 -10.17 2.05
C ASP A 197 4.22 -11.47 1.57
N ILE A 198 4.20 -11.76 0.25
CA ILE A 198 4.95 -12.88 -0.37
C ILE A 198 6.46 -12.62 -0.30
N ALA A 199 6.89 -11.38 -0.62
CA ALA A 199 8.32 -11.04 -0.66
C ALA A 199 8.98 -11.12 0.72
N TYR A 200 8.27 -10.75 1.78
CA TYR A 200 8.75 -10.81 3.16
C TYR A 200 8.40 -12.12 3.89
N LEU A 201 7.87 -13.13 3.18
CA LEU A 201 7.44 -14.38 3.80
C LEU A 201 8.66 -15.19 4.26
N ARG A 202 8.70 -15.52 5.56
CA ARG A 202 9.74 -16.32 6.19
C ARG A 202 9.23 -17.74 6.49
N TRP A 203 10.14 -18.70 6.56
CA TRP A 203 9.81 -20.10 6.89
C TRP A 203 9.09 -20.26 8.22
N GLY A 204 9.40 -19.43 9.22
CA GLY A 204 8.68 -19.44 10.51
C GLY A 204 7.17 -19.20 10.44
N ALA A 205 6.67 -18.65 9.31
CA ALA A 205 5.24 -18.47 9.07
C ALA A 205 4.53 -19.76 8.62
N ILE A 206 5.27 -20.81 8.26
CA ILE A 206 4.72 -22.06 7.72
C ILE A 206 5.00 -23.22 8.71
N LYS A 207 3.92 -23.84 9.18
CA LYS A 207 3.99 -25.05 10.02
C LYS A 207 3.18 -26.17 9.36
N GLY A 208 3.87 -27.17 8.79
CA GLY A 208 3.25 -28.15 7.92
C GLY A 208 2.58 -27.47 6.72
N ARG A 209 1.26 -27.61 6.59
CA ARG A 209 0.48 -26.94 5.57
C ARG A 209 -0.24 -25.68 6.07
N THR A 210 0.02 -25.24 7.29
CA THR A 210 -0.61 -24.04 7.86
C THR A 210 0.31 -22.83 7.67
N LEU A 211 -0.17 -21.83 6.94
CA LEU A 211 0.45 -20.51 6.79
C LEU A 211 -0.20 -19.55 7.78
N THR A 212 0.63 -18.88 8.61
CA THR A 212 0.19 -17.82 9.52
C THR A 212 1.12 -16.63 9.35
N TYR A 213 0.60 -15.49 8.91
CA TYR A 213 1.38 -14.28 8.69
C TYR A 213 0.62 -13.02 9.07
N CYS A 214 1.32 -11.93 9.36
CA CYS A 214 0.73 -10.61 9.57
C CYS A 214 0.82 -9.78 8.29
N ARG A 215 -0.30 -9.19 7.89
CA ARG A 215 -0.33 -8.32 6.71
C ARG A 215 0.52 -7.07 6.92
N HIS A 216 1.44 -6.80 6.00
CA HIS A 216 2.31 -5.63 6.03
C HIS A 216 1.55 -4.29 6.13
N LYS A 217 0.42 -4.19 5.44
CA LYS A 217 -0.36 -2.94 5.38
C LYS A 217 -1.21 -2.67 6.62
N THR A 218 -1.75 -3.72 7.25
CA THR A 218 -2.80 -3.58 8.30
C THR A 218 -2.41 -4.19 9.63
N GLY A 219 -1.29 -4.94 9.70
CA GLY A 219 -0.89 -5.70 10.89
C GLY A 219 -1.83 -6.87 11.24
N GLN A 220 -2.88 -7.10 10.44
CA GLN A 220 -3.84 -8.16 10.72
C GLN A 220 -3.21 -9.53 10.48
N GLN A 221 -3.35 -10.43 11.46
CA GLN A 221 -2.94 -11.81 11.33
C GLN A 221 -3.91 -12.59 10.44
N ILE A 222 -3.37 -13.32 9.47
CA ILE A 222 -4.10 -14.23 8.60
C ILE A 222 -3.57 -15.63 8.80
N ARG A 223 -4.49 -16.58 8.99
CA ARG A 223 -4.20 -18.00 9.05
C ARG A 223 -4.95 -18.74 7.96
N GLN A 224 -4.26 -19.61 7.24
CA GLN A 224 -4.85 -20.42 6.18
C GLN A 224 -4.09 -21.71 5.96
N THR A 225 -4.78 -22.73 5.44
CA THR A 225 -4.17 -23.96 4.95
C THR A 225 -3.68 -23.74 3.53
N LEU A 226 -2.46 -24.16 3.24
CA LEU A 226 -1.88 -24.15 1.90
C LEU A 226 -2.38 -25.35 1.11
N GLU A 227 -2.91 -25.08 -0.08
CA GLU A 227 -3.27 -26.11 -1.03
C GLU A 227 -2.03 -26.82 -1.60
N PRO A 228 -2.13 -28.09 -2.05
CA PRO A 228 -1.00 -28.82 -2.60
C PRO A 228 -0.28 -28.08 -3.73
N GLN A 229 -1.01 -27.35 -4.56
CA GLN A 229 -0.44 -26.54 -5.65
C GLN A 229 0.42 -25.39 -5.14
N ALA A 230 0.01 -24.75 -4.03
CA ALA A 230 0.81 -23.69 -3.40
C ALA A 230 2.10 -24.27 -2.78
N MET A 231 2.03 -25.47 -2.19
CA MET A 231 3.20 -26.18 -1.67
C MET A 231 4.19 -26.51 -2.79
N LYS A 232 3.73 -27.01 -3.94
CA LYS A 232 4.59 -27.27 -5.11
C LYS A 232 5.31 -26.01 -5.61
N ILE A 233 4.66 -24.85 -5.55
CA ILE A 233 5.30 -23.56 -5.91
C ILE A 233 6.40 -23.24 -4.90
N ILE A 234 6.16 -23.43 -3.61
CA ILE A 234 7.16 -23.21 -2.55
C ILE A 234 8.36 -24.13 -2.78
N GLU A 235 8.13 -25.43 -2.97
CA GLU A 235 9.17 -26.43 -3.20
C GLU A 235 10.02 -26.10 -4.44
N ARG A 236 9.37 -25.69 -5.53
CA ARG A 236 10.06 -25.32 -6.79
C ARG A 236 11.03 -24.16 -6.62
N TRP A 237 10.71 -23.20 -5.79
CA TRP A 237 11.50 -21.97 -5.62
C TRP A 237 12.26 -21.90 -4.30
N HIS A 238 12.26 -22.97 -3.56
CA HIS A 238 13.02 -23.05 -2.31
C HIS A 238 14.53 -22.92 -2.55
N VAL A 239 15.16 -22.10 -1.74
CA VAL A 239 16.63 -21.96 -1.69
C VAL A 239 17.11 -22.50 -0.35
N PRO A 240 17.89 -23.60 -0.34
CA PRO A 240 18.43 -24.16 0.89
C PRO A 240 19.22 -23.13 1.69
N GLY A 241 19.00 -23.08 3.00
CA GLY A 241 19.69 -22.15 3.91
C GLY A 241 19.13 -20.72 3.91
N SER A 242 18.12 -20.40 3.09
CA SER A 242 17.45 -19.09 3.13
C SER A 242 16.37 -19.06 4.21
N ASP A 243 16.33 -17.99 5.00
CA ASP A 243 15.21 -17.70 5.91
C ASP A 243 13.92 -17.31 5.17
N MET A 244 14.05 -16.83 3.93
CA MET A 244 12.92 -16.43 3.10
C MET A 244 12.36 -17.64 2.35
N VAL A 245 11.02 -17.71 2.24
CA VAL A 245 10.33 -18.78 1.50
C VAL A 245 10.61 -18.68 -0.01
N PHE A 246 10.69 -17.46 -0.54
CA PHE A 246 10.97 -17.21 -1.94
C PHE A 246 12.24 -16.37 -2.12
N PRO A 247 13.01 -16.57 -3.22
CA PRO A 247 14.26 -15.83 -3.49
C PRO A 247 13.99 -14.41 -4.03
N ILE A 248 13.19 -13.63 -3.29
CA ILE A 248 12.84 -12.25 -3.64
C ILE A 248 13.71 -11.28 -2.85
N LEU A 249 13.86 -11.54 -1.55
CA LEU A 249 14.61 -10.73 -0.63
C LEU A 249 15.66 -11.58 0.10
N ASP A 250 16.63 -10.92 0.68
CA ASP A 250 17.68 -11.52 1.52
C ASP A 250 17.51 -11.02 2.96
N ALA A 251 17.24 -11.93 3.88
CA ALA A 251 16.93 -11.62 5.28
C ALA A 251 18.13 -11.01 6.06
N THR A 252 19.33 -11.06 5.51
CA THR A 252 20.56 -10.53 6.13
C THR A 252 20.72 -9.02 5.96
N LEU A 253 19.91 -8.40 5.08
CA LEU A 253 19.98 -6.99 4.76
C LEU A 253 19.25 -6.13 5.79
N ASP A 254 19.71 -4.87 5.95
CA ASP A 254 18.99 -3.88 6.71
C ASP A 254 17.61 -3.53 6.10
N GLU A 255 16.70 -3.00 6.92
CA GLU A 255 15.32 -2.73 6.52
C GLU A 255 15.19 -1.72 5.36
N ALA A 256 16.10 -0.73 5.28
CA ALA A 256 16.09 0.26 4.20
C ALA A 256 16.47 -0.39 2.86
N LEU A 257 17.46 -1.27 2.88
CA LEU A 257 17.91 -2.01 1.70
C LEU A 257 16.88 -3.08 1.30
N LEU A 258 16.26 -3.77 2.27
CA LEU A 258 15.15 -4.69 2.04
C LEU A 258 14.00 -3.98 1.33
N TYR A 259 13.61 -2.79 1.81
CA TYR A 259 12.54 -2.01 1.17
C TYR A 259 12.91 -1.60 -0.26
N ARG A 260 14.14 -1.15 -0.51
CA ARG A 260 14.60 -0.80 -1.87
C ARG A 260 14.58 -2.02 -2.80
N LYS A 261 15.08 -3.16 -2.34
CA LYS A 261 15.06 -4.42 -3.11
C LYS A 261 13.64 -4.89 -3.38
N TYR A 262 12.76 -4.82 -2.38
CA TYR A 262 11.34 -5.11 -2.58
C TYR A 262 10.71 -4.24 -3.68
N ARG A 263 10.98 -2.93 -3.68
CA ARG A 263 10.46 -2.02 -4.71
C ARG A 263 10.93 -2.39 -6.11
N SER A 264 12.20 -2.73 -6.25
CA SER A 264 12.79 -3.19 -7.51
C SER A 264 12.18 -4.54 -7.94
N ALA A 265 12.04 -5.47 -7.02
CA ALA A 265 11.43 -6.78 -7.27
C ALA A 265 9.97 -6.64 -7.71
N LEU A 266 9.17 -5.76 -7.06
CA LEU A 266 7.80 -5.48 -7.45
C LEU A 266 7.70 -4.89 -8.85
N SER A 267 8.58 -3.96 -9.19
CA SER A 267 8.64 -3.36 -10.54
C SER A 267 8.96 -4.43 -11.60
N LEU A 268 9.98 -5.26 -11.35
CA LEU A 268 10.37 -6.36 -12.24
C LEU A 268 9.25 -7.40 -12.37
N HIS A 269 8.60 -7.77 -11.27
CA HIS A 269 7.48 -8.70 -11.27
C HIS A 269 6.33 -8.17 -12.15
N ASN A 270 5.93 -6.91 -11.99
CA ASN A 270 4.89 -6.32 -12.82
C ASN A 270 5.30 -6.20 -14.30
N LYS A 271 6.57 -5.93 -14.60
CA LYS A 271 7.10 -5.95 -15.98
C LYS A 271 6.95 -7.34 -16.62
N ARG A 272 7.33 -8.39 -15.88
CA ARG A 272 7.20 -9.79 -16.32
C ARG A 272 5.73 -10.21 -16.49
N LEU A 273 4.85 -9.80 -15.56
CA LEU A 273 3.41 -10.04 -15.70
C LEU A 273 2.82 -9.38 -16.95
N ARG A 274 3.31 -8.21 -17.35
CA ARG A 274 2.91 -7.57 -18.61
C ARG A 274 3.32 -8.42 -19.82
N GLN A 275 4.55 -8.92 -19.84
CA GLN A 275 5.02 -9.83 -20.91
C GLN A 275 4.20 -11.13 -20.96
N ILE A 276 3.77 -11.65 -19.82
CA ILE A 276 2.86 -12.80 -19.75
C ILE A 276 1.48 -12.41 -20.28
N SER A 277 0.98 -11.21 -19.99
CA SER A 277 -0.29 -10.71 -20.53
C SER A 277 -0.29 -10.67 -22.04
N GLU A 278 0.77 -10.17 -22.66
CA GLU A 278 0.95 -10.12 -24.11
C GLU A 278 0.88 -11.53 -24.76
N LYS A 279 1.41 -12.56 -24.07
CA LYS A 279 1.31 -13.96 -24.50
C LYS A 279 -0.09 -14.56 -24.32
N LEU A 280 -0.89 -14.01 -23.41
CA LEU A 280 -2.26 -14.46 -23.15
C LEU A 280 -3.31 -13.75 -24.03
N GLY A 281 -2.97 -12.64 -24.68
CA GLY A 281 -3.82 -11.85 -25.56
C GLY A 281 -4.03 -10.42 -25.08
N ASP A 282 -4.40 -9.54 -25.99
CA ASP A 282 -4.41 -8.08 -25.83
C ASP A 282 -5.43 -7.57 -24.78
N ASP A 283 -6.46 -8.34 -24.48
CA ASP A 283 -7.49 -8.04 -23.48
C ASP A 283 -7.08 -8.38 -22.05
N VAL A 284 -5.91 -9.05 -21.86
CA VAL A 284 -5.44 -9.51 -20.56
C VAL A 284 -4.41 -8.53 -19.99
N HIS A 285 -4.68 -8.00 -18.81
CA HIS A 285 -3.76 -7.11 -18.09
C HIS A 285 -3.45 -7.65 -16.69
N LEU A 286 -2.35 -8.38 -16.55
CA LEU A 286 -1.89 -8.90 -15.26
C LEU A 286 -1.01 -7.89 -14.53
N THR A 287 -1.26 -7.75 -13.25
CA THR A 287 -0.38 -7.07 -12.29
C THR A 287 -0.38 -7.87 -10.99
N SER A 288 0.57 -7.60 -10.10
CA SER A 288 0.63 -8.23 -8.78
C SER A 288 -0.68 -8.13 -7.97
N TYR A 289 -1.51 -7.12 -8.27
CA TYR A 289 -2.77 -6.91 -7.55
C TYR A 289 -3.98 -7.61 -8.19
N VAL A 290 -3.88 -7.96 -9.47
CA VAL A 290 -4.94 -8.65 -10.22
C VAL A 290 -5.26 -10.02 -9.63
N ALA A 291 -4.26 -10.78 -9.17
CA ALA A 291 -4.47 -12.07 -8.50
C ALA A 291 -5.47 -11.95 -7.33
N ARG A 292 -5.32 -10.91 -6.51
CA ARG A 292 -6.20 -10.66 -5.37
C ARG A 292 -7.62 -10.25 -5.80
N HIS A 293 -7.74 -9.39 -6.82
CA HIS A 293 -9.04 -9.02 -7.36
C HIS A 293 -9.76 -10.23 -7.93
N THR A 294 -9.03 -11.04 -8.71
CA THR A 294 -9.55 -12.25 -9.33
C THR A 294 -10.04 -13.26 -8.27
N TRP A 295 -9.23 -13.50 -7.24
CA TRP A 295 -9.65 -14.39 -6.15
C TRP A 295 -10.93 -13.89 -5.47
N ALA A 296 -11.00 -12.61 -5.12
CA ALA A 296 -12.18 -12.02 -4.47
C ALA A 296 -13.43 -12.12 -5.34
N THR A 297 -13.28 -11.90 -6.64
CA THR A 297 -14.37 -12.01 -7.63
C THR A 297 -14.86 -13.45 -7.74
N LEU A 298 -13.94 -14.41 -7.93
CA LEU A 298 -14.30 -15.83 -8.05
C LEU A 298 -14.86 -16.39 -6.73
N ALA A 299 -14.33 -15.96 -5.58
CA ALA A 299 -14.90 -16.33 -4.28
C ALA A 299 -16.36 -15.88 -4.16
N TRP A 300 -16.67 -14.65 -4.60
CA TRP A 300 -18.03 -14.13 -4.65
C TRP A 300 -18.92 -14.90 -5.64
N GLU A 301 -18.37 -15.29 -6.78
CA GLU A 301 -19.08 -16.15 -7.78
C GLU A 301 -19.35 -17.57 -7.25
N CYS A 302 -18.50 -18.06 -6.36
CA CYS A 302 -18.68 -19.33 -5.64
C CYS A 302 -19.63 -19.22 -4.44
N ASP A 303 -20.38 -18.13 -4.32
CA ASP A 303 -21.34 -17.86 -3.26
C ASP A 303 -20.73 -17.76 -1.84
N ILE A 304 -19.41 -17.51 -1.71
CA ILE A 304 -18.78 -17.26 -0.42
C ILE A 304 -19.34 -15.94 0.17
N PRO A 305 -19.76 -15.92 1.45
CA PRO A 305 -20.28 -14.73 2.10
C PRO A 305 -19.29 -13.58 2.11
N LEU A 306 -19.78 -12.33 1.99
CA LEU A 306 -18.95 -11.13 1.98
C LEU A 306 -18.03 -11.02 3.21
N PHE A 307 -18.55 -11.40 4.37
CA PHE A 307 -17.78 -11.40 5.62
C PHE A 307 -16.57 -12.35 5.52
N GLU A 308 -16.77 -13.56 5.02
CA GLU A 308 -15.69 -14.55 4.87
C GLU A 308 -14.65 -14.09 3.84
N ILE A 309 -15.08 -13.49 2.72
CA ILE A 309 -14.18 -12.87 1.75
C ILE A 309 -13.38 -11.74 2.40
N SER A 310 -14.03 -10.90 3.21
CA SER A 310 -13.38 -9.80 3.91
C SER A 310 -12.33 -10.31 4.89
N LEU A 311 -12.66 -11.33 5.66
CA LEU A 311 -11.75 -12.00 6.60
C LEU A 311 -10.56 -12.63 5.86
N ALA A 312 -10.83 -13.40 4.80
CA ALA A 312 -9.81 -14.06 3.99
C ALA A 312 -8.83 -13.08 3.33
N LEU A 313 -9.33 -11.92 2.92
CA LEU A 313 -8.51 -10.84 2.38
C LEU A 313 -7.78 -10.03 3.47
N GLY A 314 -8.09 -10.21 4.75
CA GLY A 314 -7.55 -9.39 5.84
C GLY A 314 -7.92 -7.91 5.71
N HIS A 315 -9.18 -7.62 5.43
CA HIS A 315 -9.70 -6.27 5.48
C HIS A 315 -10.22 -5.96 6.89
N THR A 316 -9.94 -4.76 7.38
CA THR A 316 -10.43 -4.28 8.67
C THR A 316 -11.90 -3.85 8.61
N SER A 317 -12.48 -3.74 7.41
CA SER A 317 -13.86 -3.33 7.17
C SER A 317 -14.41 -3.99 5.90
N GLU A 318 -15.61 -4.53 5.99
CA GLU A 318 -16.37 -5.05 4.84
C GLU A 318 -16.60 -4.01 3.76
N ARG A 319 -16.69 -2.72 4.12
CA ARG A 319 -16.80 -1.61 3.16
C ARG A 319 -15.68 -1.67 2.11
N THR A 320 -14.47 -2.04 2.53
CA THR A 320 -13.33 -2.22 1.61
C THR A 320 -13.59 -3.37 0.64
N THR A 321 -14.20 -4.47 1.10
CA THR A 321 -14.53 -5.61 0.26
C THR A 321 -15.68 -5.32 -0.68
N ARG A 322 -16.71 -4.61 -0.22
CA ARG A 322 -17.85 -4.18 -1.07
C ARG A 322 -17.41 -3.41 -2.31
N ILE A 323 -16.40 -2.55 -2.16
CA ILE A 323 -15.87 -1.80 -3.29
C ILE A 323 -15.38 -2.76 -4.41
N TYR A 324 -14.89 -3.95 -4.10
CA TYR A 324 -14.47 -4.95 -5.10
C TYR A 324 -15.64 -5.59 -5.84
N LEU A 325 -16.80 -5.69 -5.19
CA LEU A 325 -17.91 -6.52 -5.65
C LEU A 325 -19.12 -5.70 -6.14
N ASP A 326 -19.04 -4.38 -6.05
CA ASP A 326 -20.17 -3.48 -6.40
C ASP A 326 -20.66 -3.64 -7.85
N THR A 327 -19.77 -3.99 -8.78
CA THR A 327 -20.12 -4.21 -10.20
C THR A 327 -20.81 -5.56 -10.46
N MET A 328 -20.78 -6.48 -9.49
CA MET A 328 -21.24 -7.87 -9.66
C MET A 328 -22.55 -8.19 -8.92
N LYS A 329 -23.14 -7.22 -8.25
CA LYS A 329 -24.35 -7.43 -7.41
C LYS A 329 -25.51 -8.02 -8.20
N TYR A 330 -25.77 -7.51 -9.40
CA TYR A 330 -26.91 -7.91 -10.21
C TYR A 330 -26.79 -9.33 -10.76
N SER A 331 -25.65 -9.72 -11.28
CA SER A 331 -25.45 -11.07 -11.84
C SER A 331 -25.60 -12.19 -10.79
N ARG A 332 -25.23 -11.91 -9.54
CA ARG A 332 -25.47 -12.85 -8.43
C ARG A 332 -26.91 -12.88 -8.02
N LEU A 333 -27.57 -11.73 -7.92
CA LEU A 333 -28.99 -11.65 -7.62
C LEU A 333 -29.82 -12.38 -8.68
N ASP A 334 -29.55 -12.16 -9.95
CA ASP A 334 -30.21 -12.85 -11.07
C ASP A 334 -30.02 -14.36 -11.00
N ARG A 335 -28.82 -14.84 -10.63
CA ARG A 335 -28.56 -16.27 -10.44
C ARG A 335 -29.38 -16.84 -9.29
N HIS A 336 -29.46 -16.13 -8.16
CA HIS A 336 -30.29 -16.56 -7.04
C HIS A 336 -31.78 -16.52 -7.37
N CYS A 337 -32.25 -15.47 -8.05
CA CYS A 337 -33.62 -15.41 -8.53
C CYS A 337 -33.97 -16.58 -9.45
N ARG A 338 -33.06 -16.96 -10.37
CA ARG A 338 -33.26 -18.16 -11.20
C ARG A 338 -33.29 -19.45 -10.38
N LYS A 339 -32.45 -19.59 -9.33
CA LYS A 339 -32.50 -20.76 -8.41
C LYS A 339 -33.84 -20.82 -7.67
N VAL A 340 -34.37 -19.68 -7.24
CA VAL A 340 -35.69 -19.60 -6.62
C VAL A 340 -36.77 -19.98 -7.64
N ALA A 341 -36.79 -19.36 -8.82
CA ALA A 341 -37.77 -19.64 -9.85
C ALA A 341 -37.80 -21.13 -10.26
N LYS A 342 -36.63 -21.79 -10.34
CA LYS A 342 -36.53 -23.24 -10.66
C LYS A 342 -37.15 -24.17 -9.60
N LYS A 343 -37.41 -23.67 -8.37
CA LYS A 343 -38.10 -24.48 -7.34
C LYS A 343 -39.60 -24.57 -7.57
N PHE A 344 -40.17 -23.76 -8.46
CA PHE A 344 -41.57 -23.75 -8.78
C PHE A 344 -41.78 -24.26 -10.21
N ARG A 345 -42.73 -25.15 -10.40
CA ARG A 345 -43.20 -25.54 -11.74
C ARG A 345 -44.22 -24.54 -12.21
N PHE A 346 -43.83 -23.66 -13.13
CA PHE A 346 -44.80 -22.84 -13.84
C PHE A 346 -45.37 -23.70 -14.98
N ASN A 347 -46.69 -24.06 -14.93
CA ASN A 347 -47.33 -24.64 -16.07
C ASN A 347 -47.20 -23.60 -17.22
N SER A 348 -46.75 -24.09 -18.40
CA SER A 348 -46.65 -23.26 -19.59
C SER A 348 -47.90 -22.46 -19.75
N MET A 349 -47.84 -21.12 -19.55
CA MET A 349 -48.89 -20.22 -20.00
C MET A 349 -48.88 -20.33 -21.53
N GLN A 350 -49.94 -20.96 -22.05
CA GLN A 350 -50.32 -20.87 -23.47
C GLN A 350 -50.78 -19.47 -23.79
#